data_7d67a6a2f8d8b16efafe490ab318dbf5
#
_entry.id   7d67a6a2f8d8b16efafe490ab318dbf5
#
_cell.length_a   1.000
_cell.length_b   1.000
_cell.length_c   1.000
_cell.angle_alpha   90.00
_cell.angle_beta   90.00
_cell.angle_gamma   90.00
#
_symmetry.space_group_name_H-M   'P 1'
#
loop_
_entity.id
_entity.type
_entity.pdbx_description
1 polymer ?
#
loop_
_entity_poly.entity_id
_entity_poly.type
_entity_poly.pdbx_seq_one_letter_code
_entity_poly.pdbx_strand_id
1 'polypeptide(L)'
;MHPLWQVKQIVTVGTNRHVDRCNVFGGRASQRIWHAFMSLVLWIVVFKLFLANAFLYVDDCFGFAPESPPERYAPYSKLLPRPLAVILRLWDFLGIPHEEKKQLFDLVLPVIGFDVNPNLMRVQMSLDSRSLLVDRIQAFAQKGARRTLRDFQRLAGYLNWALNVYPMLRPGLSALYAKTAGKEQQAALLWVNRVVVRELHWFVSHLEESNGVFFLSSESWDYLHLPPSTLVAFTDASDTGMGFWFPSLHLGFTAPVPSYCRSSPIFYVEALVVLAALRHAPRWLSRGGRLAIFTDNFVWLFTPKCLYVSRFFLECLNPLVVS
;
A
#
# COMPACT_ATOMS: atom_id res chain seq x y z
N MET A 1 33.46 -7.14 -12.03
CA MET A 1 33.93 -5.84 -11.46
C MET A 1 35.29 -5.47 -12.05
N HIS A 2 35.54 -4.16 -12.31
CA HIS A 2 36.84 -3.70 -12.82
C HIS A 2 37.95 -4.01 -11.80
N PRO A 3 39.13 -4.56 -12.25
CA PRO A 3 40.20 -5.02 -11.34
C PRO A 3 40.67 -4.00 -10.32
N LEU A 4 40.75 -2.71 -10.69
CA LEU A 4 41.16 -1.62 -9.77
C LEU A 4 40.17 -1.39 -8.58
N TRP A 5 38.94 -1.87 -8.68
CA TRP A 5 37.95 -1.76 -7.61
C TRP A 5 37.90 -3.00 -6.72
N GLN A 6 38.37 -4.16 -7.22
CA GLN A 6 38.41 -5.41 -6.46
C GLN A 6 39.27 -5.28 -5.19
N VAL A 7 40.40 -4.58 -5.28
CA VAL A 7 41.31 -4.36 -4.13
C VAL A 7 40.64 -3.55 -2.97
N LYS A 8 39.51 -2.91 -3.22
CA LYS A 8 38.74 -2.19 -2.20
C LYS A 8 37.68 -3.06 -1.53
N GLN A 9 37.53 -4.30 -1.97
CA GLN A 9 36.53 -5.24 -1.46
C GLN A 9 37.20 -6.40 -0.76
N ILE A 10 37.80 -6.10 0.38
CA ILE A 10 38.44 -7.11 1.23
C ILE A 10 37.39 -7.61 2.23
N VAL A 11 37.13 -8.90 2.21
CA VAL A 11 36.28 -9.61 3.15
C VAL A 11 37.13 -10.50 4.04
N THR A 12 36.78 -10.62 5.31
CA THR A 12 37.43 -11.52 6.24
C THR A 12 36.56 -12.73 6.46
N VAL A 13 37.08 -13.91 6.20
CA VAL A 13 36.43 -15.19 6.46
C VAL A 13 37.30 -15.97 7.43
N GLY A 14 36.84 -16.14 8.67
CA GLY A 14 37.65 -16.62 9.76
C GLY A 14 38.82 -15.67 10.07
N THR A 15 40.06 -16.16 9.96
CA THR A 15 41.28 -15.37 10.15
C THR A 15 41.88 -14.82 8.84
N ASN A 16 41.37 -15.26 7.72
CA ASN A 16 41.93 -14.95 6.39
C ASN A 16 41.22 -13.77 5.72
N ARG A 17 42.01 -12.96 4.99
CA ARG A 17 41.52 -11.88 4.16
C ARG A 17 41.43 -12.32 2.73
N HIS A 18 40.31 -12.05 2.11
CA HIS A 18 40.03 -12.39 0.70
C HIS A 18 39.62 -11.14 -0.06
N VAL A 19 39.93 -11.11 -1.36
CA VAL A 19 39.44 -10.07 -2.26
C VAL A 19 38.18 -10.61 -2.93
N ASP A 20 37.02 -9.95 -2.69
CA ASP A 20 35.79 -10.30 -3.37
C ASP A 20 35.87 -9.82 -4.83
N ARG A 21 35.65 -10.74 -5.77
CA ARG A 21 35.66 -10.47 -7.22
C ARG A 21 34.25 -10.14 -7.75
N CYS A 22 33.23 -10.36 -6.94
CA CYS A 22 31.84 -10.09 -7.28
C CYS A 22 31.38 -8.71 -6.79
N ASN A 23 30.21 -8.29 -7.22
CA ASN A 23 29.55 -7.13 -6.64
C ASN A 23 28.99 -7.52 -5.27
N VAL A 24 29.46 -6.86 -4.22
CA VAL A 24 29.05 -7.17 -2.85
C VAL A 24 27.64 -6.63 -2.56
N PHE A 25 26.92 -7.33 -1.68
CA PHE A 25 25.69 -6.81 -1.08
C PHE A 25 25.97 -5.50 -0.35
N GLY A 26 25.07 -4.51 -0.52
CA GLY A 26 25.23 -3.18 0.06
C GLY A 26 26.11 -2.22 -0.75
N GLY A 27 26.78 -2.68 -1.80
CA GLY A 27 27.47 -1.80 -2.73
C GLY A 27 26.51 -0.87 -3.47
N ARG A 28 26.78 0.45 -3.45
CA ARG A 28 25.87 1.48 -4.03
C ARG A 28 25.47 1.21 -5.48
N ALA A 29 26.34 0.59 -6.29
CA ALA A 29 26.08 0.26 -7.68
C ALA A 29 25.56 -1.17 -7.90
N SER A 30 25.72 -2.07 -6.92
CA SER A 30 25.44 -3.51 -7.11
C SER A 30 23.99 -3.78 -7.45
N GLN A 31 23.07 -3.15 -6.73
CA GLN A 31 21.64 -3.28 -6.99
C GLN A 31 21.25 -2.76 -8.39
N ARG A 32 21.82 -1.64 -8.82
CA ARG A 32 21.54 -1.06 -10.14
C ARG A 32 22.05 -1.96 -11.28
N ILE A 33 23.24 -2.54 -11.12
CA ILE A 33 23.82 -3.48 -12.11
C ILE A 33 22.96 -4.74 -12.19
N TRP A 34 22.59 -5.31 -11.05
CA TRP A 34 21.71 -6.47 -10.97
C TRP A 34 20.36 -6.22 -11.63
N HIS A 35 19.73 -5.09 -11.29
CA HIS A 35 18.45 -4.72 -11.86
C HIS A 35 18.53 -4.54 -13.40
N ALA A 36 19.57 -3.93 -13.93
CA ALA A 36 19.75 -3.76 -15.36
C ALA A 36 19.88 -5.13 -16.07
N PHE A 37 20.65 -6.06 -15.49
CA PHE A 37 20.78 -7.41 -16.01
C PHE A 37 19.45 -8.17 -15.97
N MET A 38 18.78 -8.20 -14.83
CA MET A 38 17.52 -8.90 -14.68
C MET A 38 16.37 -8.27 -15.49
N SER A 39 16.41 -6.97 -15.75
CA SER A 39 15.48 -6.31 -16.67
C SER A 39 15.63 -6.82 -18.11
N LEU A 40 16.86 -7.08 -18.55
CA LEU A 40 17.09 -7.71 -19.85
C LEU A 40 16.56 -9.15 -19.88
N VAL A 41 16.78 -9.92 -18.82
CA VAL A 41 16.23 -11.28 -18.68
C VAL A 41 14.69 -11.24 -18.72
N LEU A 42 14.07 -10.33 -17.97
CA LEU A 42 12.61 -10.13 -18.00
C LEU A 42 12.12 -9.74 -19.40
N TRP A 43 12.84 -8.88 -20.10
CA TRP A 43 12.50 -8.54 -21.49
C TRP A 43 12.48 -9.79 -22.39
N ILE A 44 13.46 -10.70 -22.25
CA ILE A 44 13.46 -11.97 -22.97
C ILE A 44 12.23 -12.81 -22.60
N VAL A 45 11.92 -12.93 -21.31
CA VAL A 45 10.76 -13.66 -20.81
C VAL A 45 9.46 -13.13 -21.42
N VAL A 46 9.27 -11.81 -21.40
CA VAL A 46 8.03 -11.18 -21.87
C VAL A 46 7.93 -11.19 -23.41
N PHE A 47 8.99 -10.77 -24.11
CA PHE A 47 8.90 -10.51 -25.55
C PHE A 47 9.41 -11.65 -26.46
N LYS A 48 10.23 -12.55 -25.93
CA LYS A 48 10.74 -13.69 -26.70
C LYS A 48 10.09 -15.02 -26.31
N LEU A 49 9.74 -15.17 -25.03
CA LEU A 49 9.05 -16.36 -24.54
C LEU A 49 7.54 -16.14 -24.36
N PHE A 50 7.05 -14.91 -24.64
CA PHE A 50 5.63 -14.53 -24.63
C PHE A 50 4.92 -14.76 -23.27
N LEU A 51 5.64 -14.60 -22.16
CA LEU A 51 5.11 -14.64 -20.81
C LEU A 51 4.79 -13.23 -20.32
N ALA A 52 3.73 -12.62 -20.84
CA ALA A 52 3.38 -11.20 -20.64
C ALA A 52 3.17 -10.82 -19.17
N ASN A 53 2.74 -11.76 -18.32
CA ASN A 53 2.41 -11.51 -16.91
C ASN A 53 3.54 -11.92 -15.96
N ALA A 54 4.79 -11.81 -16.40
CA ALA A 54 5.98 -11.96 -15.58
C ALA A 54 6.46 -10.58 -15.09
N PHE A 55 6.85 -10.49 -13.85
CA PHE A 55 7.28 -9.26 -13.18
C PHE A 55 8.57 -9.51 -12.40
N LEU A 56 9.32 -8.43 -12.17
CA LEU A 56 10.55 -8.46 -11.42
C LEU A 56 10.58 -7.33 -10.39
N TYR A 57 10.94 -7.68 -9.16
CA TYR A 57 11.23 -6.71 -8.12
C TYR A 57 12.57 -7.07 -7.46
N VAL A 58 13.61 -6.33 -7.81
CA VAL A 58 15.02 -6.54 -7.40
C VAL A 58 15.52 -7.93 -7.79
N ASP A 59 15.39 -8.93 -6.93
CA ASP A 59 15.77 -10.34 -7.10
C ASP A 59 14.59 -11.29 -7.15
N ASP A 60 13.40 -10.83 -6.77
CA ASP A 60 12.18 -11.63 -6.83
C ASP A 60 11.54 -11.56 -8.22
N CYS A 61 11.41 -12.72 -8.87
CA CYS A 61 10.66 -12.87 -10.11
C CYS A 61 9.33 -13.56 -9.80
N PHE A 62 8.24 -12.96 -10.18
CA PHE A 62 6.89 -13.48 -9.92
C PHE A 62 5.97 -13.21 -11.10
N GLY A 63 4.83 -13.89 -11.14
CA GLY A 63 3.88 -13.71 -12.21
C GLY A 63 2.58 -14.47 -11.96
N PHE A 64 1.67 -14.35 -12.92
CA PHE A 64 0.44 -15.13 -12.94
C PHE A 64 0.15 -15.61 -14.36
N ALA A 65 -0.51 -16.76 -14.46
CA ALA A 65 -0.92 -17.32 -15.73
C ALA A 65 -2.24 -18.07 -15.55
N PRO A 66 -3.04 -18.22 -16.63
CA PRO A 66 -4.14 -19.17 -16.64
C PRO A 66 -3.65 -20.57 -16.31
N GLU A 67 -4.53 -21.35 -15.69
CA GLU A 67 -4.24 -22.76 -15.44
C GLU A 67 -3.88 -23.48 -16.74
N SER A 68 -2.79 -24.21 -16.72
CA SER A 68 -2.30 -24.97 -17.86
C SER A 68 -1.71 -26.28 -17.39
N PRO A 69 -1.65 -27.33 -18.26
CA PRO A 69 -1.02 -28.58 -17.90
C PRO A 69 0.41 -28.37 -17.39
N PRO A 70 0.79 -28.96 -16.26
CA PRO A 70 2.14 -28.83 -15.74
C PRO A 70 3.16 -29.51 -16.63
N GLU A 71 4.37 -28.95 -16.68
CA GLU A 71 5.50 -29.50 -17.42
C GLU A 71 6.54 -30.09 -16.47
N ARG A 72 7.16 -31.19 -16.92
CA ARG A 72 8.29 -31.79 -16.19
C ARG A 72 9.52 -30.90 -16.30
N TYR A 73 10.04 -30.48 -15.16
CA TYR A 73 11.31 -29.79 -15.05
C TYR A 73 12.37 -30.74 -14.49
N ALA A 74 13.26 -31.19 -15.37
CA ALA A 74 14.21 -32.27 -15.07
C ALA A 74 15.16 -31.97 -13.90
N PRO A 75 15.73 -30.75 -13.76
CA PRO A 75 16.68 -30.46 -12.69
C PRO A 75 16.10 -30.69 -11.28
N TYR A 76 14.79 -30.45 -11.10
CA TYR A 76 14.11 -30.70 -9.82
C TYR A 76 13.33 -32.03 -9.77
N SER A 77 13.29 -32.76 -10.89
CA SER A 77 12.47 -33.97 -11.03
C SER A 77 11.00 -33.77 -10.69
N LYS A 78 10.47 -32.55 -10.88
CA LYS A 78 9.11 -32.12 -10.51
C LYS A 78 8.28 -31.69 -11.72
N LEU A 79 6.95 -31.78 -11.54
CA LEU A 79 6.00 -31.12 -12.42
C LEU A 79 5.79 -29.69 -11.92
N LEU A 80 6.00 -28.71 -12.76
CA LEU A 80 5.86 -27.30 -12.47
C LEU A 80 4.85 -26.64 -13.44
N PRO A 81 4.21 -25.55 -13.06
CA PRO A 81 3.44 -24.75 -14.01
C PRO A 81 4.32 -24.37 -15.20
N ARG A 82 3.79 -24.48 -16.41
CA ARG A 82 4.54 -24.24 -17.65
C ARG A 82 5.30 -22.91 -17.64
N PRO A 83 4.72 -21.75 -17.24
CA PRO A 83 5.47 -20.50 -17.21
C PRO A 83 6.70 -20.55 -16.30
N LEU A 84 6.59 -21.17 -15.14
CA LEU A 84 7.71 -21.33 -14.21
C LEU A 84 8.79 -22.22 -14.79
N ALA A 85 8.43 -23.37 -15.37
CA ALA A 85 9.38 -24.27 -16.03
C ALA A 85 10.12 -23.59 -17.18
N VAL A 86 9.45 -22.74 -17.96
CA VAL A 86 10.06 -21.98 -19.07
C VAL A 86 11.07 -20.96 -18.55
N ILE A 87 10.74 -20.22 -17.49
CA ILE A 87 11.64 -19.23 -16.86
C ILE A 87 12.87 -19.93 -16.28
N LEU A 88 12.69 -21.05 -15.57
CA LEU A 88 13.81 -21.79 -14.98
C LEU A 88 14.76 -22.37 -16.06
N ARG A 89 14.24 -22.87 -17.18
CA ARG A 89 15.09 -23.32 -18.32
C ARG A 89 15.89 -22.16 -18.92
N LEU A 90 15.32 -20.96 -19.01
CA LEU A 90 16.07 -19.76 -19.43
C LEU A 90 17.15 -19.44 -18.42
N TRP A 91 16.88 -19.53 -17.13
CA TRP A 91 17.87 -19.28 -16.08
C TRP A 91 19.01 -20.30 -16.11
N ASP A 92 18.69 -21.60 -16.31
CA ASP A 92 19.71 -22.65 -16.55
C ASP A 92 20.59 -22.28 -17.75
N PHE A 93 19.98 -21.89 -18.86
CA PHE A 93 20.72 -21.52 -20.08
C PHE A 93 21.64 -20.31 -19.89
N LEU A 94 21.19 -19.32 -19.09
CA LEU A 94 21.96 -18.12 -18.79
C LEU A 94 22.94 -18.30 -17.61
N GLY A 95 22.93 -19.45 -16.94
CA GLY A 95 23.73 -19.70 -15.73
C GLY A 95 23.28 -18.89 -14.52
N ILE A 96 22.01 -18.50 -14.42
CA ILE A 96 21.46 -17.80 -13.29
C ILE A 96 21.14 -18.84 -12.19
N PRO A 97 21.78 -18.76 -11.00
CA PRO A 97 21.54 -19.71 -9.94
C PRO A 97 20.15 -19.59 -9.36
N HIS A 98 19.51 -20.71 -9.07
CA HIS A 98 18.21 -20.77 -8.42
C HIS A 98 18.09 -22.02 -7.53
N GLU A 99 17.19 -21.98 -6.56
CA GLU A 99 16.99 -23.06 -5.58
C GLU A 99 15.55 -23.59 -5.65
N GLU A 100 15.39 -24.92 -5.63
CA GLU A 100 14.09 -25.58 -5.68
C GLU A 100 13.14 -25.11 -4.57
N LYS A 101 13.63 -25.02 -3.33
CA LYS A 101 12.81 -24.61 -2.16
C LYS A 101 12.27 -23.18 -2.23
N LYS A 102 12.84 -22.33 -3.12
CA LYS A 102 12.40 -20.96 -3.35
C LYS A 102 11.37 -20.83 -4.47
N GLN A 103 11.11 -21.92 -5.20
CA GLN A 103 10.13 -21.92 -6.27
C GLN A 103 8.74 -22.21 -5.71
N LEU A 104 7.93 -21.17 -5.62
CA LEU A 104 6.57 -21.24 -5.09
C LEU A 104 5.56 -21.11 -6.23
N PHE A 105 4.51 -21.91 -6.17
CA PHE A 105 3.36 -21.79 -7.07
C PHE A 105 2.10 -22.24 -6.36
N ASP A 106 1.12 -21.36 -6.29
CA ASP A 106 -0.18 -21.60 -5.66
C ASP A 106 -1.18 -20.55 -6.17
N LEU A 107 -2.44 -20.68 -5.76
CA LEU A 107 -3.50 -19.69 -6.00
C LEU A 107 -3.26 -18.39 -5.24
N VAL A 108 -2.54 -18.43 -4.13
CA VAL A 108 -2.14 -17.28 -3.31
C VAL A 108 -0.65 -17.37 -3.07
N LEU A 109 0.08 -16.32 -3.46
CA LEU A 109 1.52 -16.28 -3.27
C LEU A 109 1.96 -15.08 -2.45
N PRO A 110 2.97 -15.25 -1.58
CA PRO A 110 3.64 -14.13 -0.94
C PRO A 110 4.51 -13.38 -1.96
N VAL A 111 4.15 -12.14 -2.27
CA VAL A 111 4.90 -11.24 -3.15
C VAL A 111 5.27 -10.00 -2.36
N ILE A 112 6.57 -9.73 -2.23
CA ILE A 112 7.10 -8.55 -1.49
C ILE A 112 6.50 -8.44 -0.08
N GLY A 113 6.27 -9.60 0.59
CA GLY A 113 5.73 -9.66 1.94
C GLY A 113 4.21 -9.50 2.07
N PHE A 114 3.48 -9.53 0.95
CA PHE A 114 2.01 -9.52 0.92
C PHE A 114 1.48 -10.76 0.20
N ASP A 115 0.34 -11.25 0.66
CA ASP A 115 -0.36 -12.35 0.00
C ASP A 115 -1.17 -11.79 -1.17
N VAL A 116 -0.83 -12.23 -2.38
CA VAL A 116 -1.48 -11.83 -3.63
C VAL A 116 -2.35 -13.00 -4.13
N ASN A 117 -3.64 -12.73 -4.30
CA ASN A 117 -4.60 -13.67 -4.89
C ASN A 117 -5.17 -13.09 -6.19
N PRO A 118 -4.65 -13.48 -7.36
CA PRO A 118 -5.11 -12.97 -8.65
C PRO A 118 -6.54 -13.40 -9.00
N ASN A 119 -7.01 -14.57 -8.52
CA ASN A 119 -8.38 -15.04 -8.79
C ASN A 119 -9.44 -14.19 -8.08
N LEU A 120 -9.11 -13.70 -6.88
CA LEU A 120 -9.97 -12.78 -6.14
C LEU A 120 -9.62 -11.31 -6.41
N MET A 121 -8.61 -11.05 -7.24
CA MET A 121 -8.06 -9.69 -7.44
C MET A 121 -7.78 -8.99 -6.12
N ARG A 122 -7.15 -9.70 -5.17
CA ARG A 122 -6.97 -9.24 -3.79
C ARG A 122 -5.52 -9.31 -3.35
N VAL A 123 -5.08 -8.29 -2.63
CA VAL A 123 -3.81 -8.26 -1.89
C VAL A 123 -4.09 -7.98 -0.42
N GLN A 124 -3.39 -8.69 0.46
CA GLN A 124 -3.48 -8.50 1.90
C GLN A 124 -2.12 -8.74 2.56
N MET A 125 -1.97 -8.30 3.79
CA MET A 125 -0.86 -8.77 4.63
C MET A 125 -1.07 -10.25 4.98
N SER A 126 0.01 -11.04 5.01
CA SER A 126 -0.05 -12.37 5.60
C SER A 126 -0.50 -12.30 7.06
N LEU A 127 -1.17 -13.33 7.54
CA LEU A 127 -1.66 -13.38 8.93
C LEU A 127 -0.52 -13.15 9.94
N ASP A 128 0.65 -13.77 9.72
CA ASP A 128 1.82 -13.61 10.57
C ASP A 128 2.35 -12.18 10.58
N SER A 129 2.47 -11.55 9.41
CA SER A 129 2.92 -10.16 9.29
C SER A 129 1.95 -9.20 9.95
N ARG A 130 0.65 -9.44 9.82
CA ARG A 130 -0.41 -8.63 10.44
C ARG A 130 -0.37 -8.76 11.96
N SER A 131 -0.31 -9.98 12.49
CA SER A 131 -0.20 -10.24 13.93
C SER A 131 1.05 -9.57 14.51
N LEU A 132 2.21 -9.76 13.88
CA LEU A 132 3.46 -9.14 14.32
C LEU A 132 3.37 -7.60 14.32
N LEU A 133 2.69 -7.00 13.34
CA LEU A 133 2.50 -5.54 13.30
C LEU A 133 1.59 -5.07 14.42
N VAL A 134 0.48 -5.77 14.67
CA VAL A 134 -0.45 -5.49 15.77
C VAL A 134 0.27 -5.55 17.12
N ASP A 135 1.02 -6.61 17.38
CA ASP A 135 1.80 -6.77 18.61
C ASP A 135 2.79 -5.63 18.82
N ARG A 136 3.49 -5.21 17.76
CA ARG A 136 4.42 -4.08 17.82
C ARG A 136 3.71 -2.76 18.15
N ILE A 137 2.55 -2.53 17.55
CA ILE A 137 1.75 -1.34 17.82
C ILE A 137 1.27 -1.34 19.28
N GLN A 138 0.73 -2.45 19.76
CA GLN A 138 0.23 -2.59 21.12
C GLN A 138 1.35 -2.42 22.16
N ALA A 139 2.52 -3.02 21.93
CA ALA A 139 3.69 -2.86 22.77
C ALA A 139 4.21 -1.41 22.80
N PHE A 140 4.06 -0.68 21.70
CA PHE A 140 4.46 0.72 21.62
C PHE A 140 3.42 1.67 22.23
N ALA A 141 2.13 1.43 22.04
CA ALA A 141 1.00 2.33 22.36
C ALA A 141 0.67 2.39 23.88
N GLN A 142 1.69 2.40 24.72
CA GLN A 142 1.55 2.51 26.18
C GLN A 142 1.45 3.98 26.58
N LYS A 143 0.27 4.44 27.00
CA LYS A 143 0.05 5.84 27.41
C LYS A 143 1.01 6.25 28.52
N GLY A 144 1.70 7.37 28.33
CA GLY A 144 2.68 7.89 29.29
C GLY A 144 4.05 7.21 29.26
N ALA A 145 4.25 6.24 28.36
CA ALA A 145 5.58 5.69 28.13
C ALA A 145 6.47 6.71 27.40
N ARG A 146 7.78 6.61 27.65
CA ARG A 146 8.80 7.32 26.87
C ARG A 146 9.44 6.36 25.89
N ARG A 147 9.56 6.78 24.64
CA ARG A 147 10.23 6.05 23.57
C ARG A 147 11.23 6.98 22.88
N THR A 148 12.30 6.43 22.33
CA THR A 148 13.27 7.23 21.58
C THR A 148 12.69 7.69 20.25
N LEU A 149 13.21 8.79 19.68
CA LEU A 149 12.88 9.23 18.33
C LEU A 149 13.07 8.07 17.32
N ARG A 150 14.12 7.30 17.48
CA ARG A 150 14.40 6.12 16.65
C ARG A 150 13.28 5.07 16.73
N ASP A 151 12.67 4.85 17.90
CA ASP A 151 11.56 3.90 18.04
C ASP A 151 10.30 4.41 17.33
N PHE A 152 10.01 5.71 17.44
CA PHE A 152 8.92 6.34 16.67
C PHE A 152 9.12 6.19 15.17
N GLN A 153 10.32 6.48 14.65
CA GLN A 153 10.64 6.35 13.23
C GLN A 153 10.60 4.90 12.74
N ARG A 154 11.07 3.96 13.57
CA ARG A 154 11.01 2.53 13.27
C ARG A 154 9.57 2.05 13.15
N LEU A 155 8.71 2.43 14.11
CA LEU A 155 7.29 2.10 14.03
C LEU A 155 6.63 2.72 12.80
N ALA A 156 6.90 4.01 12.53
CA ALA A 156 6.40 4.69 11.33
C ALA A 156 6.80 3.96 10.05
N GLY A 157 8.02 3.41 9.96
CA GLY A 157 8.48 2.60 8.84
C GLY A 157 7.64 1.33 8.64
N TYR A 158 7.35 0.59 9.71
CA TYR A 158 6.49 -0.60 9.62
C TYR A 158 5.06 -0.25 9.21
N LEU A 159 4.49 0.82 9.77
CA LEU A 159 3.15 1.28 9.41
C LEU A 159 3.09 1.75 7.95
N ASN A 160 4.11 2.49 7.48
CA ASN A 160 4.19 2.90 6.07
C ASN A 160 4.27 1.71 5.11
N TRP A 161 4.97 0.64 5.50
CA TRP A 161 4.98 -0.57 4.68
C TRP A 161 3.57 -1.16 4.56
N ALA A 162 2.79 -1.24 5.64
CA ALA A 162 1.40 -1.69 5.60
C ALA A 162 0.52 -0.80 4.72
N LEU A 163 0.79 0.52 4.65
CA LEU A 163 0.03 1.45 3.80
C LEU A 163 0.16 1.19 2.30
N ASN A 164 1.12 0.35 1.84
CA ASN A 164 1.15 -0.09 0.45
C ASN A 164 -0.10 -0.90 0.08
N VAL A 165 -0.67 -1.62 1.03
CA VAL A 165 -1.91 -2.39 0.86
C VAL A 165 -3.11 -1.68 1.49
N TYR A 166 -2.91 -0.97 2.61
CA TYR A 166 -3.99 -0.31 3.34
C TYR A 166 -3.83 1.24 3.34
N PRO A 167 -3.84 1.90 2.19
CA PRO A 167 -3.53 3.34 2.10
C PRO A 167 -4.51 4.21 2.89
N MET A 168 -5.73 3.73 3.12
CA MET A 168 -6.77 4.43 3.88
C MET A 168 -6.48 4.51 5.38
N LEU A 169 -5.52 3.72 5.90
CA LEU A 169 -5.09 3.79 7.30
C LEU A 169 -4.06 4.91 7.56
N ARG A 170 -3.66 5.66 6.54
CA ARG A 170 -2.70 6.78 6.66
C ARG A 170 -3.06 7.81 7.74
N PRO A 171 -4.33 8.19 7.98
CA PRO A 171 -4.68 9.12 9.06
C PRO A 171 -4.23 8.68 10.46
N GLY A 172 -4.16 7.37 10.71
CA GLY A 172 -3.69 6.81 11.98
C GLY A 172 -2.20 7.04 12.30
N LEU A 173 -1.45 7.69 11.39
CA LEU A 173 -0.05 8.04 11.57
C LEU A 173 0.19 9.53 11.84
N SER A 174 -0.85 10.35 11.83
CA SER A 174 -0.72 11.82 11.89
C SER A 174 -0.02 12.28 13.18
N ALA A 175 -0.46 11.82 14.33
CA ALA A 175 0.17 12.15 15.61
C ALA A 175 1.59 11.58 15.76
N LEU A 176 1.86 10.43 15.15
CA LEU A 176 3.19 9.82 15.14
C LEU A 176 4.17 10.71 14.36
N TYR A 177 3.79 11.19 13.18
CA TYR A 177 4.59 12.11 12.38
C TYR A 177 4.76 13.47 13.06
N ALA A 178 3.70 14.03 13.65
CA ALA A 178 3.79 15.27 14.39
C ALA A 178 4.80 15.20 15.56
N LYS A 179 4.94 14.02 16.18
CA LYS A 179 5.93 13.79 17.24
C LYS A 179 7.37 13.72 16.72
N THR A 180 7.58 13.30 15.49
CA THR A 180 8.92 13.13 14.90
C THR A 180 9.38 14.33 14.08
N ALA A 181 8.45 15.18 13.64
CA ALA A 181 8.74 16.32 12.79
C ALA A 181 9.75 17.27 13.45
N GLY A 182 10.77 17.70 12.67
CA GLY A 182 11.80 18.64 13.09
C GLY A 182 12.76 18.12 14.17
N LYS A 183 12.79 16.81 14.43
CA LYS A 183 13.70 16.22 15.42
C LYS A 183 14.79 15.40 14.73
N GLU A 184 16.04 15.60 15.18
CA GLU A 184 17.22 14.94 14.59
C GLU A 184 17.89 13.97 15.56
N GLN A 185 17.83 14.24 16.88
CA GLN A 185 18.52 13.45 17.88
C GLN A 185 17.81 12.12 18.11
N GLN A 186 18.38 11.03 17.59
CA GLN A 186 17.79 9.70 17.59
C GLN A 186 17.49 9.13 18.98
N ALA A 187 18.30 9.50 19.99
CA ALA A 187 18.14 9.07 21.37
C ALA A 187 17.16 9.95 22.18
N ALA A 188 16.63 11.05 21.59
CA ALA A 188 15.70 11.94 22.29
C ALA A 188 14.45 11.16 22.74
N LEU A 189 14.12 11.27 24.03
CA LEU A 189 12.94 10.62 24.60
C LEU A 189 11.68 11.45 24.34
N LEU A 190 10.69 10.85 23.74
CA LEU A 190 9.39 11.43 23.40
C LEU A 190 8.28 10.71 24.16
N TRP A 191 7.29 11.47 24.60
CA TRP A 191 6.12 10.91 25.25
C TRP A 191 5.14 10.30 24.25
N VAL A 192 4.68 9.07 24.53
CA VAL A 192 3.52 8.47 23.87
C VAL A 192 2.26 9.06 24.53
N ASN A 193 1.70 10.09 23.90
CA ASN A 193 0.54 10.80 24.43
C ASN A 193 -0.79 10.12 24.04
N ARG A 194 -1.89 10.60 24.60
CA ARG A 194 -3.24 10.05 24.36
C ARG A 194 -3.62 10.04 22.86
N VAL A 195 -3.20 11.05 22.10
CA VAL A 195 -3.54 11.14 20.66
C VAL A 195 -2.85 10.05 19.88
N VAL A 196 -1.54 9.85 20.10
CA VAL A 196 -0.77 8.74 19.48
C VAL A 196 -1.40 7.39 19.79
N VAL A 197 -1.75 7.15 21.07
CA VAL A 197 -2.39 5.88 21.49
C VAL A 197 -3.72 5.67 20.76
N ARG A 198 -4.57 6.71 20.72
CA ARG A 198 -5.88 6.65 20.06
C ARG A 198 -5.76 6.35 18.56
N GLU A 199 -4.87 7.05 17.85
CA GLU A 199 -4.66 6.83 16.41
C GLU A 199 -4.10 5.44 16.12
N LEU A 200 -3.17 4.95 16.94
CA LEU A 200 -2.61 3.61 16.79
C LEU A 200 -3.64 2.51 17.07
N HIS A 201 -4.51 2.68 18.07
CA HIS A 201 -5.60 1.72 18.31
C HIS A 201 -6.63 1.75 17.18
N TRP A 202 -6.96 2.94 16.66
CA TRP A 202 -7.79 3.07 15.48
C TRP A 202 -7.19 2.34 14.27
N PHE A 203 -5.88 2.49 14.04
CA PHE A 203 -5.18 1.78 12.99
C PHE A 203 -5.30 0.25 13.15
N VAL A 204 -5.09 -0.25 14.37
CA VAL A 204 -5.17 -1.70 14.68
C VAL A 204 -6.57 -2.22 14.40
N SER A 205 -7.63 -1.58 14.95
CA SER A 205 -8.99 -2.09 14.77
C SER A 205 -9.38 -2.22 13.29
N HIS A 206 -9.03 -1.20 12.49
CA HIS A 206 -9.32 -1.24 11.05
C HIS A 206 -8.43 -2.22 10.27
N LEU A 207 -7.19 -2.43 10.71
CA LEU A 207 -6.31 -3.42 10.12
C LEU A 207 -6.82 -4.85 10.38
N GLU A 208 -7.33 -5.12 11.59
CA GLU A 208 -7.88 -6.43 11.98
C GLU A 208 -9.20 -6.75 11.27
N GLU A 209 -10.05 -5.75 11.08
CA GLU A 209 -11.33 -5.88 10.37
C GLU A 209 -11.16 -5.98 8.85
N SER A 210 -9.99 -5.56 8.32
CA SER A 210 -9.76 -5.52 6.89
C SER A 210 -9.50 -6.90 6.28
N ASN A 211 -10.20 -7.18 5.19
CA ASN A 211 -9.99 -8.37 4.37
C ASN A 211 -8.98 -8.16 3.23
N GLY A 212 -8.18 -7.10 3.30
CA GLY A 212 -7.24 -6.71 2.24
C GLY A 212 -7.82 -5.67 1.28
N VAL A 213 -7.08 -5.44 0.21
CA VAL A 213 -7.47 -4.50 -0.85
C VAL A 213 -7.80 -5.29 -2.11
N PHE A 214 -8.92 -4.94 -2.74
CA PHE A 214 -9.34 -5.53 -4.00
C PHE A 214 -8.93 -4.61 -5.15
N PHE A 215 -8.31 -5.21 -6.18
CA PHE A 215 -8.06 -4.54 -7.43
C PHE A 215 -9.34 -4.57 -8.26
N LEU A 216 -9.86 -3.40 -8.54
CA LEU A 216 -10.98 -3.25 -9.45
C LEU A 216 -10.43 -2.90 -10.84
N SER A 217 -11.16 -3.26 -11.89
CA SER A 217 -10.86 -2.77 -13.23
C SER A 217 -10.80 -1.25 -13.21
N SER A 218 -9.72 -0.68 -13.75
CA SER A 218 -9.63 0.77 -13.90
C SER A 218 -10.68 1.21 -14.90
N GLU A 219 -11.67 1.96 -14.44
CA GLU A 219 -12.53 2.71 -15.34
C GLU A 219 -11.91 4.09 -15.55
N SER A 220 -11.82 4.50 -16.80
CA SER A 220 -11.48 5.89 -17.12
C SER A 220 -12.64 6.78 -16.68
N TRP A 221 -12.39 7.64 -15.69
CA TRP A 221 -13.34 8.65 -15.28
C TRP A 221 -13.13 9.90 -16.12
N ASP A 222 -14.07 10.16 -17.02
CA ASP A 222 -14.19 11.47 -17.66
C ASP A 222 -15.17 12.31 -16.83
N TYR A 223 -14.61 13.24 -16.03
CA TYR A 223 -15.41 14.13 -15.18
C TYR A 223 -16.21 15.16 -15.99
N LEU A 224 -15.89 15.35 -17.26
CA LEU A 224 -16.63 16.22 -18.19
C LEU A 224 -17.83 15.49 -18.81
N HIS A 225 -17.75 14.16 -18.91
CA HIS A 225 -18.80 13.34 -19.53
C HIS A 225 -19.17 12.18 -18.60
N LEU A 226 -19.80 12.50 -17.47
CA LEU A 226 -20.27 11.48 -16.53
C LEU A 226 -21.42 10.67 -17.15
N PRO A 227 -21.43 9.33 -16.96
CA PRO A 227 -22.57 8.50 -17.36
C PRO A 227 -23.86 9.00 -16.72
N PRO A 228 -25.01 8.95 -17.46
CA PRO A 228 -26.31 9.43 -16.95
C PRO A 228 -26.76 8.76 -15.63
N SER A 229 -26.27 7.55 -15.36
CA SER A 229 -26.54 6.80 -14.13
C SER A 229 -25.71 7.26 -12.93
N THR A 230 -24.82 8.24 -13.11
CA THR A 230 -23.98 8.75 -12.03
C THR A 230 -24.78 9.70 -11.15
N LEU A 231 -24.87 9.42 -9.85
CA LEU A 231 -25.39 10.37 -8.88
C LEU A 231 -24.34 11.46 -8.68
N VAL A 232 -24.73 12.71 -8.93
CA VAL A 232 -23.85 13.87 -8.76
C VAL A 232 -24.23 14.60 -7.48
N ALA A 233 -23.25 15.00 -6.71
CA ALA A 233 -23.41 15.88 -5.56
C ALA A 233 -22.46 17.08 -5.67
N PHE A 234 -22.96 18.27 -5.38
CA PHE A 234 -22.15 19.47 -5.13
C PHE A 234 -22.10 19.74 -3.64
N THR A 235 -20.93 20.06 -3.12
CA THR A 235 -20.70 20.30 -1.69
C THR A 235 -19.98 21.62 -1.49
N ASP A 236 -20.39 22.38 -0.48
CA ASP A 236 -19.80 23.64 -0.12
C ASP A 236 -19.92 23.90 1.40
N ALA A 237 -19.01 24.66 1.96
CA ALA A 237 -19.02 25.08 3.35
C ALA A 237 -18.57 26.52 3.52
N SER A 238 -19.10 27.19 4.53
CA SER A 238 -18.68 28.49 5.01
C SER A 238 -18.34 28.42 6.50
N ASP A 239 -17.91 29.52 7.09
CA ASP A 239 -17.65 29.62 8.54
C ASP A 239 -18.89 29.35 9.41
N THR A 240 -20.09 29.49 8.85
CA THR A 240 -21.36 29.38 9.59
C THR A 240 -22.25 28.23 9.14
N GLY A 241 -22.13 27.80 7.92
CA GLY A 241 -23.02 26.82 7.30
C GLY A 241 -22.32 25.78 6.44
N MET A 242 -22.96 24.66 6.29
CA MET A 242 -22.55 23.51 5.44
C MET A 242 -23.74 23.11 4.56
N GLY A 243 -23.47 22.73 3.31
CA GLY A 243 -24.52 22.25 2.43
C GLY A 243 -24.04 21.32 1.34
N PHE A 244 -24.93 20.45 0.90
CA PHE A 244 -24.74 19.65 -0.30
C PHE A 244 -26.06 19.54 -1.09
N TRP A 245 -25.92 19.31 -2.39
CA TRP A 245 -27.02 19.31 -3.35
C TRP A 245 -26.88 18.15 -4.32
N PHE A 246 -27.97 17.39 -4.52
CA PHE A 246 -28.11 16.36 -5.55
C PHE A 246 -29.03 16.89 -6.67
N PRO A 247 -28.48 17.40 -7.79
CA PRO A 247 -29.28 17.98 -8.88
C PRO A 247 -30.32 17.05 -9.46
N SER A 248 -29.94 15.80 -9.74
CA SER A 248 -30.81 14.80 -10.33
C SER A 248 -32.01 14.42 -9.45
N LEU A 249 -31.93 14.65 -8.16
CA LEU A 249 -32.96 14.35 -7.19
C LEU A 249 -33.72 15.60 -6.75
N HIS A 250 -33.29 16.80 -7.17
CA HIS A 250 -33.79 18.09 -6.65
C HIS A 250 -33.78 18.18 -5.12
N LEU A 251 -32.74 17.56 -4.48
CA LEU A 251 -32.64 17.52 -3.04
C LEU A 251 -31.41 18.30 -2.55
N GLY A 252 -31.63 19.25 -1.64
CA GLY A 252 -30.60 20.00 -0.95
C GLY A 252 -30.65 19.79 0.55
N PHE A 253 -29.50 19.76 1.16
CA PHE A 253 -29.30 19.60 2.60
C PHE A 253 -28.42 20.74 3.10
N THR A 254 -28.85 21.41 4.15
CA THR A 254 -28.08 22.44 4.82
C THR A 254 -28.06 22.20 6.33
N ALA A 255 -26.95 22.57 6.95
CA ALA A 255 -26.80 22.52 8.40
C ALA A 255 -25.88 23.64 8.88
N PRO A 256 -26.03 24.16 10.09
CA PRO A 256 -25.03 25.02 10.70
C PRO A 256 -23.73 24.24 10.97
N VAL A 257 -22.59 24.95 10.94
CA VAL A 257 -21.30 24.37 11.33
C VAL A 257 -21.38 23.92 12.79
N PRO A 258 -21.03 22.67 13.11
CA PRO A 258 -21.05 22.17 14.47
C PRO A 258 -20.16 23.02 15.40
N SER A 259 -20.59 23.25 16.64
CA SER A 259 -19.89 24.13 17.59
C SER A 259 -18.44 23.70 17.83
N TYR A 260 -18.15 22.39 17.81
CA TYR A 260 -16.81 21.84 17.96
C TYR A 260 -15.89 22.09 16.75
N CYS A 261 -16.45 22.50 15.60
CA CYS A 261 -15.71 22.82 14.38
C CYS A 261 -15.48 24.30 14.15
N ARG A 262 -16.06 25.20 14.95
CA ARG A 262 -15.99 26.66 14.75
C ARG A 262 -14.57 27.23 14.73
N SER A 263 -13.62 26.59 15.40
CA SER A 263 -12.20 26.95 15.40
C SER A 263 -11.36 26.12 14.42
N SER A 264 -11.99 25.21 13.67
CA SER A 264 -11.30 24.37 12.70
C SER A 264 -11.06 25.14 11.39
N PRO A 265 -9.99 24.84 10.66
CA PRO A 265 -9.79 25.39 9.32
C PRO A 265 -10.95 25.03 8.40
N ILE A 266 -11.29 25.91 7.45
CA ILE A 266 -12.44 25.75 6.54
C ILE A 266 -12.41 24.40 5.81
N PHE A 267 -11.22 23.94 5.36
CA PHE A 267 -11.09 22.66 4.68
C PHE A 267 -11.60 21.47 5.50
N TYR A 268 -11.58 21.56 6.83
CA TYR A 268 -12.12 20.52 7.69
C TYR A 268 -13.66 20.51 7.64
N VAL A 269 -14.27 21.69 7.62
CA VAL A 269 -15.73 21.81 7.51
C VAL A 269 -16.20 21.31 6.14
N GLU A 270 -15.50 21.65 5.07
CA GLU A 270 -15.76 21.14 3.71
C GLU A 270 -15.63 19.62 3.65
N ALA A 271 -14.62 19.04 4.32
CA ALA A 271 -14.50 17.59 4.44
C ALA A 271 -15.71 16.94 5.14
N LEU A 272 -16.28 17.60 6.15
CA LEU A 272 -17.50 17.12 6.83
C LEU A 272 -18.71 17.16 5.90
N VAL A 273 -18.81 18.15 5.02
CA VAL A 273 -19.88 18.21 4.02
C VAL A 273 -19.76 17.08 3.01
N VAL A 274 -18.55 16.84 2.50
CA VAL A 274 -18.30 15.68 1.62
C VAL A 274 -18.68 14.38 2.31
N LEU A 275 -18.29 14.20 3.59
CA LEU A 275 -18.69 13.03 4.39
C LEU A 275 -20.21 12.93 4.55
N ALA A 276 -20.89 14.04 4.80
CA ALA A 276 -22.34 14.05 4.91
C ALA A 276 -23.01 13.63 3.61
N ALA A 277 -22.56 14.17 2.46
CA ALA A 277 -23.05 13.77 1.13
C ALA A 277 -22.82 12.27 0.86
N LEU A 278 -21.60 11.76 1.18
CA LEU A 278 -21.28 10.34 1.09
C LEU A 278 -22.21 9.45 1.93
N ARG A 279 -22.56 9.86 3.14
CA ARG A 279 -23.46 9.10 4.02
C ARG A 279 -24.92 9.12 3.55
N HIS A 280 -25.32 10.17 2.86
CA HIS A 280 -26.67 10.29 2.32
C HIS A 280 -26.83 9.58 0.96
N ALA A 281 -25.80 9.59 0.11
CA ALA A 281 -25.85 9.05 -1.24
C ALA A 281 -26.34 7.58 -1.36
N PRO A 282 -25.98 6.62 -0.45
CA PRO A 282 -26.45 5.23 -0.55
C PRO A 282 -27.96 5.03 -0.55
N ARG A 283 -28.72 6.02 -0.09
CA ARG A 283 -30.19 5.96 -0.09
C ARG A 283 -30.78 6.00 -1.49
N TRP A 284 -30.04 6.54 -2.45
CA TRP A 284 -30.45 6.75 -3.84
C TRP A 284 -29.57 6.03 -4.86
N LEU A 285 -28.47 5.42 -4.42
CA LEU A 285 -27.61 4.65 -5.27
C LEU A 285 -28.10 3.20 -5.37
N SER A 286 -28.30 2.72 -6.59
CA SER A 286 -28.47 1.30 -6.85
C SER A 286 -27.16 0.54 -6.51
N ARG A 287 -27.26 -0.77 -6.33
CA ARG A 287 -26.07 -1.62 -6.14
C ARG A 287 -25.15 -1.51 -7.35
N GLY A 288 -23.91 -1.08 -7.14
CA GLY A 288 -22.95 -0.79 -8.22
C GLY A 288 -23.12 0.59 -8.86
N GLY A 289 -24.00 1.46 -8.33
CA GLY A 289 -24.15 2.84 -8.79
C GLY A 289 -22.91 3.69 -8.57
N ARG A 290 -22.75 4.73 -9.37
CA ARG A 290 -21.64 5.67 -9.34
C ARG A 290 -22.04 6.96 -8.64
N LEU A 291 -21.10 7.51 -7.84
CA LEU A 291 -21.26 8.80 -7.19
C LEU A 291 -20.09 9.71 -7.58
N ALA A 292 -20.40 10.91 -8.06
CA ALA A 292 -19.42 11.97 -8.26
C ALA A 292 -19.71 13.12 -7.30
N ILE A 293 -18.72 13.54 -6.52
CA ILE A 293 -18.85 14.68 -5.61
C ILE A 293 -17.92 15.80 -6.11
N PHE A 294 -18.50 16.95 -6.35
CA PHE A 294 -17.79 18.17 -6.70
C PHE A 294 -17.64 19.05 -5.45
N THR A 295 -16.41 19.46 -5.21
CA THR A 295 -16.03 20.38 -4.12
C THR A 295 -14.95 21.32 -4.67
N ASP A 296 -14.89 22.54 -4.21
CA ASP A 296 -13.86 23.52 -4.57
C ASP A 296 -12.60 23.42 -3.69
N ASN A 297 -12.58 22.48 -2.76
CA ASN A 297 -11.45 22.26 -1.87
C ASN A 297 -10.24 21.63 -2.59
N PHE A 298 -9.21 22.44 -2.84
CA PHE A 298 -7.97 22.01 -3.51
C PHE A 298 -7.21 20.88 -2.79
N VAL A 299 -7.34 20.73 -1.49
CA VAL A 299 -6.69 19.65 -0.71
C VAL A 299 -7.19 18.27 -1.15
N TRP A 300 -8.44 18.18 -1.59
CA TRP A 300 -9.05 16.93 -2.08
C TRP A 300 -8.76 16.67 -3.57
N LEU A 301 -8.52 17.72 -4.36
CA LEU A 301 -8.23 17.61 -5.80
C LEU A 301 -6.85 17.00 -6.09
N PHE A 302 -5.91 17.05 -5.14
CA PHE A 302 -4.57 16.47 -5.30
C PHE A 302 -4.46 14.98 -4.94
N THR A 303 -5.55 14.33 -4.55
CA THR A 303 -5.58 12.88 -4.41
C THR A 303 -6.11 12.25 -5.71
N PRO A 304 -5.23 11.80 -6.64
CA PRO A 304 -5.65 11.34 -7.98
C PRO A 304 -6.22 9.92 -7.95
N LYS A 305 -7.08 9.61 -7.00
CA LYS A 305 -7.72 8.29 -6.93
C LYS A 305 -9.22 8.48 -6.73
N CYS A 306 -9.97 8.06 -7.75
CA CYS A 306 -11.41 7.89 -7.65
C CYS A 306 -11.75 7.18 -6.33
N LEU A 307 -12.48 7.88 -5.47
CA LEU A 307 -12.98 7.31 -4.22
C LEU A 307 -14.06 6.28 -4.58
N TYR A 308 -13.70 5.02 -4.63
CA TYR A 308 -14.68 3.95 -4.56
C TYR A 308 -15.23 3.92 -3.14
N VAL A 309 -16.45 4.41 -2.97
CA VAL A 309 -17.14 4.35 -1.69
C VAL A 309 -17.66 2.93 -1.50
N SER A 310 -16.86 2.11 -0.84
CA SER A 310 -17.36 0.89 -0.24
C SER A 310 -18.00 1.24 1.11
N ARG A 311 -18.92 0.41 1.59
CA ARG A 311 -19.50 0.51 2.95
C ARG A 311 -18.42 0.63 4.03
N PHE A 312 -17.27 0.03 3.80
CA PHE A 312 -16.07 0.07 4.63
C PHE A 312 -15.48 1.49 4.78
N PHE A 313 -15.47 2.29 3.72
CA PHE A 313 -14.97 3.67 3.77
C PHE A 313 -15.81 4.57 4.68
N LEU A 314 -17.12 4.37 4.67
CA LEU A 314 -18.06 5.11 5.52
C LEU A 314 -17.87 4.77 7.01
N GLU A 315 -17.48 3.54 7.32
CA GLU A 315 -17.19 3.09 8.69
C GLU A 315 -15.84 3.62 9.19
N CYS A 316 -14.83 3.72 8.34
CA CYS A 316 -13.52 4.30 8.68
C CYS A 316 -13.56 5.78 9.07
N LEU A 317 -14.51 6.53 8.55
CA LEU A 317 -14.70 7.96 8.88
C LEU A 317 -15.53 8.19 10.15
N ASN A 318 -16.18 7.15 10.67
CA ASN A 318 -17.07 7.23 11.84
C ASN A 318 -16.37 7.62 13.16
N PRO A 319 -15.14 7.18 13.48
CA PRO A 319 -14.50 7.54 14.75
C PRO A 319 -14.00 8.98 14.84
N LEU A 320 -13.88 9.69 13.72
CA LEU A 320 -13.41 11.08 13.72
C LEU A 320 -14.49 12.08 14.09
N VAL A 321 -15.77 11.65 14.13
CA VAL A 321 -16.95 12.51 14.34
C VAL A 321 -17.61 12.29 15.70
N VAL A 322 -17.25 11.25 16.45
CA VAL A 322 -17.88 10.92 17.73
C VAL A 322 -16.83 10.84 18.83
N SER A 323 -16.39 11.98 19.31
CA SER A 323 -16.01 12.21 20.74
C SER A 323 -15.63 13.67 20.96
#